data_c823ab31afcda16c1eff3eac3b20e9e1
#
_entry.id   c823ab31afcda16c1eff3eac3b20e9e1
#
_cell.length_a   1.000
_cell.length_b   1.000
_cell.length_c   1.000
_cell.angle_alpha   90.00
_cell.angle_beta   90.00
_cell.angle_gamma   90.00
#
_symmetry.space_group_name_H-M   'P 1'
#
loop_
_entity.id
_entity.type
_entity.pdbx_description
1 polymer ?
#
loop_
_entity_poly.entity_id
_entity_poly.type
_entity_poly.pdbx_seq_one_letter_code
_entity_poly.pdbx_strand_id
1 'polypeptide(L)'
;MAPELSTERLVLRGWQVDDAPAALEIYGDTDVARWLSPAMDKVTDVDAMRKVLAQWIRQDGDAVPPAGRWAIQRRSDNRVIGGVVLLPLPPGDDDLEIGWQLIPEFWGHGYATESTRGVAQWAFTQELEELFAVVRPGNQRAAAVARRNGMEWVGETDKYFGLTLQVYRLRPADLVGTAGQPAPTSSVRPDQPQPDQPQPDQPQPDQPQPDQPRPTQTRHGW
;
A
#
# COMPACT_ATOMS: atom_id res chain seq x y z
N MET A 1 9.82 -12.76 -16.23
CA MET A 1 10.45 -12.66 -14.87
C MET A 1 10.92 -11.22 -14.68
N ALA A 2 10.60 -10.60 -13.57
CA ALA A 2 11.02 -9.25 -13.22
C ALA A 2 12.57 -9.18 -13.18
N PRO A 3 13.21 -8.16 -13.78
CA PRO A 3 14.67 -8.03 -13.75
C PRO A 3 15.16 -7.64 -12.36
N GLU A 4 16.43 -7.91 -12.09
CA GLU A 4 17.07 -7.37 -10.90
C GLU A 4 17.39 -5.89 -11.11
N LEU A 5 16.98 -5.04 -10.14
CA LEU A 5 17.23 -3.61 -10.15
C LEU A 5 18.08 -3.23 -8.95
N SER A 6 19.01 -2.32 -9.17
CA SER A 6 19.91 -1.83 -8.12
C SER A 6 19.65 -0.35 -7.83
N THR A 7 19.53 -0.02 -6.55
CA THR A 7 19.47 1.35 -6.07
C THR A 7 20.65 1.66 -5.16
N GLU A 8 20.68 2.81 -4.51
CA GLU A 8 21.76 3.19 -3.59
C GLU A 8 21.93 2.18 -2.45
N ARG A 9 20.82 1.83 -1.77
CA ARG A 9 20.83 0.99 -0.56
C ARG A 9 20.18 -0.38 -0.74
N LEU A 10 19.53 -0.63 -1.90
CA LEU A 10 18.69 -1.81 -2.11
C LEU A 10 19.08 -2.58 -3.37
N VAL A 11 18.81 -3.87 -3.34
CA VAL A 11 18.67 -4.75 -4.50
C VAL A 11 17.21 -5.18 -4.57
N LEU A 12 16.56 -4.93 -5.70
CA LEU A 12 15.19 -5.36 -5.98
C LEU A 12 15.30 -6.56 -6.90
N ARG A 13 15.01 -7.74 -6.39
CA ARG A 13 15.15 -9.01 -7.13
C ARG A 13 13.87 -9.83 -7.10
N GLY A 14 13.74 -10.75 -8.02
CA GLY A 14 12.64 -11.72 -7.97
C GLY A 14 12.58 -12.45 -6.63
N TRP A 15 11.37 -12.75 -6.17
CA TRP A 15 11.16 -13.57 -4.98
C TRP A 15 11.69 -14.99 -5.18
N GLN A 16 12.18 -15.59 -4.11
CA GLN A 16 12.59 -16.98 -4.03
C GLN A 16 11.75 -17.70 -2.97
N VAL A 17 11.54 -19.01 -3.14
CA VAL A 17 10.76 -19.79 -2.14
C VAL A 17 11.42 -19.76 -0.77
N ASP A 18 12.75 -19.69 -0.74
CA ASP A 18 13.54 -19.62 0.49
C ASP A 18 13.40 -18.26 1.21
N ASP A 19 12.84 -17.25 0.56
CA ASP A 19 12.50 -15.98 1.22
C ASP A 19 11.27 -16.08 2.15
N ALA A 20 10.59 -17.22 2.19
CA ALA A 20 9.33 -17.37 2.92
C ALA A 20 9.38 -16.95 4.40
N PRO A 21 10.45 -17.21 5.18
CA PRO A 21 10.54 -16.70 6.55
C PRO A 21 10.53 -15.16 6.60
N ALA A 22 11.32 -14.49 5.75
CA ALA A 22 11.36 -13.02 5.70
C ALA A 22 10.07 -12.43 5.12
N ALA A 23 9.48 -13.07 4.10
CA ALA A 23 8.20 -12.68 3.55
C ALA A 23 7.06 -12.80 4.58
N LEU A 24 7.11 -13.80 5.47
CA LEU A 24 6.14 -13.94 6.56
C LEU A 24 6.24 -12.78 7.57
N GLU A 25 7.44 -12.24 7.84
CA GLU A 25 7.59 -11.04 8.67
C GLU A 25 6.87 -9.83 8.08
N ILE A 26 6.65 -9.80 6.77
CA ILE A 26 5.92 -8.74 6.05
C ILE A 26 4.42 -9.07 6.00
N TYR A 27 4.06 -10.15 5.33
CA TYR A 27 2.68 -10.48 4.96
C TYR A 27 1.91 -11.20 6.08
N GLY A 28 2.61 -11.64 7.12
CA GLY A 28 2.06 -12.15 8.38
C GLY A 28 1.90 -11.09 9.46
N ASP A 29 2.43 -9.88 9.26
CA ASP A 29 2.27 -8.77 10.20
C ASP A 29 0.87 -8.16 10.11
N THR A 30 0.24 -7.89 11.25
CA THR A 30 -1.13 -7.36 11.31
C THR A 30 -1.21 -5.91 10.83
N ASP A 31 -0.19 -5.10 11.12
CA ASP A 31 -0.14 -3.70 10.71
C ASP A 31 0.11 -3.52 9.21
N VAL A 32 0.71 -4.52 8.55
CA VAL A 32 0.84 -4.60 7.09
C VAL A 32 -0.43 -5.18 6.48
N ALA A 33 -0.88 -6.35 6.94
CA ALA A 33 -1.99 -7.11 6.35
C ALA A 33 -3.31 -6.32 6.31
N ARG A 34 -3.59 -5.49 7.33
CA ARG A 34 -4.81 -4.66 7.36
C ARG A 34 -4.94 -3.70 6.17
N TRP A 35 -3.83 -3.32 5.53
CA TRP A 35 -3.83 -2.44 4.36
C TRP A 35 -3.94 -3.20 3.05
N LEU A 36 -3.61 -4.49 3.05
CA LEU A 36 -3.66 -5.36 1.87
C LEU A 36 -5.04 -6.01 1.66
N SER A 37 -5.80 -6.24 2.74
CA SER A 37 -7.15 -6.83 2.63
C SER A 37 -8.10 -5.89 1.85
N PRO A 38 -9.01 -6.37 0.97
CA PRO A 38 -9.27 -7.77 0.69
C PRO A 38 -8.41 -8.36 -0.45
N ALA A 39 -7.50 -7.59 -1.04
CA ALA A 39 -6.67 -8.09 -2.15
C ALA A 39 -5.75 -9.25 -1.75
N MET A 40 -5.31 -9.25 -0.50
CA MET A 40 -4.50 -10.32 0.09
C MET A 40 -4.84 -10.47 1.57
N ASP A 41 -5.11 -11.72 1.98
CA ASP A 41 -5.30 -12.05 3.38
C ASP A 41 -3.96 -12.19 4.11
N LYS A 42 -4.01 -11.99 5.44
CA LYS A 42 -2.86 -12.20 6.31
C LYS A 42 -2.36 -13.66 6.21
N VAL A 43 -1.07 -13.83 5.93
CA VAL A 43 -0.44 -15.15 5.89
C VAL A 43 -0.11 -15.60 7.32
N THR A 44 -0.41 -16.86 7.65
CA THR A 44 -0.39 -17.38 9.03
C THR A 44 0.91 -18.06 9.43
N ASP A 45 1.62 -18.67 8.47
CA ASP A 45 2.81 -19.47 8.72
C ASP A 45 3.73 -19.55 7.49
N VAL A 46 4.95 -20.06 7.71
CA VAL A 46 6.00 -20.17 6.68
C VAL A 46 5.59 -21.08 5.52
N ASP A 47 4.86 -22.16 5.78
CA ASP A 47 4.47 -23.11 4.73
C ASP A 47 3.37 -22.50 3.83
N ALA A 48 2.44 -21.73 4.41
CA ALA A 48 1.49 -20.93 3.68
C ALA A 48 2.23 -19.88 2.83
N MET A 49 3.23 -19.21 3.39
CA MET A 49 4.03 -18.21 2.66
C MET A 49 4.83 -18.83 1.51
N ARG A 50 5.41 -20.03 1.69
CA ARG A 50 6.07 -20.76 0.59
C ARG A 50 5.13 -21.00 -0.60
N LYS A 51 3.87 -21.36 -0.33
CA LYS A 51 2.86 -21.58 -1.36
C LYS A 51 2.53 -20.29 -2.12
N VAL A 52 2.40 -19.19 -1.37
CA VAL A 52 2.18 -17.85 -1.96
C VAL A 52 3.35 -17.45 -2.85
N LEU A 53 4.59 -17.56 -2.35
CA LEU A 53 5.79 -17.24 -3.14
C LEU A 53 5.91 -18.13 -4.39
N ALA A 54 5.68 -19.43 -4.28
CA ALA A 54 5.69 -20.34 -5.42
C ALA A 54 4.64 -19.97 -6.46
N GLN A 55 3.47 -19.46 -6.04
CA GLN A 55 2.45 -18.95 -6.94
C GLN A 55 2.91 -17.65 -7.63
N TRP A 56 3.45 -16.69 -6.89
CA TRP A 56 3.93 -15.43 -7.45
C TRP A 56 5.05 -15.64 -8.46
N ILE A 57 6.03 -16.53 -8.15
CA ILE A 57 7.13 -16.86 -9.05
C ILE A 57 6.60 -17.44 -10.37
N ARG A 58 5.57 -18.31 -10.33
CA ARG A 58 4.94 -18.82 -11.56
C ARG A 58 4.25 -17.70 -12.34
N GLN A 59 3.44 -16.88 -11.66
CA GLN A 59 2.74 -15.75 -12.31
C GLN A 59 3.70 -14.75 -12.95
N ASP A 60 4.82 -14.44 -12.25
CA ASP A 60 5.83 -13.53 -12.79
C ASP A 60 6.63 -14.14 -13.95
N GLY A 61 6.66 -15.48 -14.08
CA GLY A 61 7.20 -16.17 -15.24
C GLY A 61 6.41 -15.91 -16.52
N ASP A 62 5.08 -15.74 -16.37
CA ASP A 62 4.15 -15.50 -17.48
C ASP A 62 3.81 -14.00 -17.66
N ALA A 63 4.26 -13.15 -16.74
CA ALA A 63 3.94 -11.72 -16.77
C ALA A 63 4.63 -11.01 -17.94
N VAL A 64 3.88 -10.10 -18.57
CA VAL A 64 4.41 -9.21 -19.61
C VAL A 64 5.06 -8.00 -18.95
N PRO A 65 6.33 -7.67 -19.27
CA PRO A 65 6.94 -6.45 -18.77
C PRO A 65 6.11 -5.20 -19.12
N PRO A 66 6.08 -4.19 -18.21
CA PRO A 66 6.87 -4.05 -16.99
C PRO A 66 6.25 -4.65 -15.73
N ALA A 67 5.19 -5.48 -15.83
CA ALA A 67 4.59 -6.10 -14.66
C ALA A 67 5.56 -7.08 -13.95
N GLY A 68 5.51 -7.09 -12.60
CA GLY A 68 6.33 -7.99 -11.80
C GLY A 68 6.27 -7.73 -10.30
N ARG A 69 6.91 -8.62 -9.53
CA ARG A 69 7.07 -8.55 -8.07
C ARG A 69 8.52 -8.68 -7.68
N TRP A 70 8.97 -7.82 -6.80
CA TRP A 70 10.36 -7.81 -6.30
C TRP A 70 10.39 -7.93 -4.78
N ALA A 71 11.28 -8.76 -4.28
CA ALA A 71 11.77 -8.68 -2.92
C ALA A 71 12.69 -7.46 -2.78
N ILE A 72 12.52 -6.69 -1.73
CA ILE A 72 13.39 -5.57 -1.38
C ILE A 72 14.48 -6.08 -0.44
N GLN A 73 15.69 -6.24 -0.96
CA GLN A 73 16.85 -6.70 -0.21
C GLN A 73 17.77 -5.53 0.12
N ARG A 74 18.08 -5.35 1.40
CA ARG A 74 19.01 -4.30 1.85
C ARG A 74 20.46 -4.73 1.63
N ARG A 75 21.25 -3.86 0.96
CA ARG A 75 22.64 -4.17 0.57
C ARG A 75 23.58 -4.37 1.75
N SER A 76 23.36 -3.66 2.87
CA SER A 76 24.31 -3.66 3.99
C SER A 76 24.43 -5.01 4.72
N ASP A 77 23.38 -5.83 4.66
CA ASP A 77 23.30 -7.10 5.39
C ASP A 77 22.58 -8.21 4.59
N ASN A 78 22.20 -7.95 3.35
CA ASN A 78 21.46 -8.85 2.47
C ASN A 78 20.10 -9.29 3.02
N ARG A 79 19.55 -8.63 4.05
CA ARG A 79 18.24 -8.95 4.62
C ARG A 79 17.13 -8.51 3.66
N VAL A 80 16.17 -9.39 3.42
CA VAL A 80 14.90 -9.04 2.76
C VAL A 80 14.05 -8.28 3.77
N ILE A 81 13.70 -7.05 3.45
CA ILE A 81 13.01 -6.10 4.34
C ILE A 81 11.62 -5.72 3.87
N GLY A 82 11.21 -6.15 2.67
CA GLY A 82 9.94 -5.80 2.08
C GLY A 82 9.71 -6.40 0.71
N GLY A 83 8.61 -5.96 0.10
CA GLY A 83 8.26 -6.23 -1.29
C GLY A 83 7.79 -4.97 -2.00
N VAL A 84 8.03 -4.92 -3.31
CA VAL A 84 7.45 -3.92 -4.21
C VAL A 84 6.88 -4.65 -5.43
N VAL A 85 5.74 -4.20 -5.92
CA VAL A 85 5.03 -4.82 -7.04
C VAL A 85 4.67 -3.76 -8.07
N LEU A 86 4.59 -4.15 -9.32
CA LEU A 86 3.96 -3.40 -10.40
C LEU A 86 3.03 -4.37 -11.13
N LEU A 87 1.73 -4.23 -10.95
CA LEU A 87 0.74 -5.21 -11.40
C LEU A 87 -0.46 -4.52 -12.05
N PRO A 88 -1.15 -5.20 -12.98
CA PRO A 88 -2.39 -4.69 -13.54
C PRO A 88 -3.45 -4.43 -12.45
N LEU A 89 -4.15 -3.31 -12.57
CA LEU A 89 -5.32 -2.99 -11.76
C LEU A 89 -6.56 -3.71 -12.33
N PRO A 90 -7.27 -4.54 -11.54
CA PRO A 90 -8.49 -5.17 -12.00
C PRO A 90 -9.61 -4.11 -12.21
N PRO A 91 -10.59 -4.29 -13.12
CA PRO A 91 -10.82 -5.50 -13.93
C PRO A 91 -10.10 -5.49 -15.28
N GLY A 92 -9.31 -4.45 -15.62
CA GLY A 92 -8.56 -4.33 -16.85
C GLY A 92 -7.08 -4.65 -16.67
N ASP A 93 -6.35 -4.69 -17.78
CA ASP A 93 -4.90 -4.92 -17.79
C ASP A 93 -4.12 -3.68 -18.27
N ASP A 94 -4.82 -2.58 -18.59
CA ASP A 94 -4.23 -1.38 -19.18
C ASP A 94 -3.51 -0.51 -18.14
N ASP A 95 -4.06 -0.40 -16.94
CA ASP A 95 -3.51 0.42 -15.87
C ASP A 95 -2.61 -0.44 -14.94
N LEU A 96 -1.40 0.01 -14.67
CA LEU A 96 -0.48 -0.65 -13.75
C LEU A 96 -0.42 0.07 -12.41
N GLU A 97 -0.62 -0.70 -11.33
CA GLU A 97 -0.47 -0.25 -9.95
C GLU A 97 0.92 -0.58 -9.42
N ILE A 98 1.58 0.41 -8.82
CA ILE A 98 2.76 0.19 -8.00
C ILE A 98 2.36 0.13 -6.52
N GLY A 99 2.69 -1.00 -5.88
CA GLY A 99 2.45 -1.23 -4.46
C GLY A 99 3.73 -1.59 -3.71
N TRP A 100 3.79 -1.29 -2.41
CA TRP A 100 4.96 -1.59 -1.58
C TRP A 100 4.55 -2.01 -0.17
N GLN A 101 5.31 -2.93 0.41
CA GLN A 101 5.17 -3.41 1.78
C GLN A 101 6.55 -3.53 2.42
N LEU A 102 6.69 -3.12 3.67
CA LEU A 102 7.91 -3.27 4.45
C LEU A 102 7.58 -3.85 5.82
N ILE A 103 8.51 -4.63 6.36
CA ILE A 103 8.52 -4.99 7.78
C ILE A 103 8.44 -3.69 8.60
N PRO A 104 7.58 -3.59 9.64
CA PRO A 104 7.37 -2.37 10.42
C PRO A 104 8.66 -1.74 10.97
N GLU A 105 9.64 -2.53 11.35
CA GLU A 105 10.96 -2.10 11.82
C GLU A 105 11.69 -1.19 10.82
N PHE A 106 11.42 -1.35 9.51
CA PHE A 106 12.06 -0.57 8.44
C PHE A 106 11.24 0.62 7.93
N TRP A 107 10.12 0.92 8.58
CA TRP A 107 9.35 2.12 8.25
C TRP A 107 10.10 3.40 8.65
N GLY A 108 9.87 4.48 7.92
CA GLY A 108 10.48 5.78 8.21
C GLY A 108 11.91 5.96 7.68
N HIS A 109 12.57 4.92 7.16
CA HIS A 109 13.95 4.97 6.66
C HIS A 109 14.06 5.34 5.17
N GLY A 110 12.93 5.57 4.49
CA GLY A 110 12.92 5.94 3.07
C GLY A 110 13.01 4.76 2.09
N TYR A 111 13.11 3.52 2.56
CA TYR A 111 13.24 2.34 1.70
C TYR A 111 12.06 2.14 0.74
N ALA A 112 10.81 2.39 1.20
CA ALA A 112 9.65 2.33 0.32
C ALA A 112 9.74 3.36 -0.82
N THR A 113 10.15 4.60 -0.53
CA THR A 113 10.33 5.65 -1.54
C THR A 113 11.42 5.26 -2.54
N GLU A 114 12.55 4.72 -2.05
CA GLU A 114 13.67 4.32 -2.88
C GLU A 114 13.32 3.14 -3.78
N SER A 115 12.69 2.09 -3.25
CA SER A 115 12.29 0.91 -4.04
C SER A 115 11.22 1.26 -5.07
N THR A 116 10.19 2.03 -4.69
CA THR A 116 9.15 2.50 -5.60
C THR A 116 9.75 3.31 -6.76
N ARG A 117 10.67 4.23 -6.45
CA ARG A 117 11.37 5.02 -7.47
C ARG A 117 12.17 4.15 -8.42
N GLY A 118 12.92 3.16 -7.91
CA GLY A 118 13.71 2.24 -8.73
C GLY A 118 12.86 1.45 -9.71
N VAL A 119 11.71 0.91 -9.26
CA VAL A 119 10.78 0.19 -10.13
C VAL A 119 10.14 1.12 -11.15
N ALA A 120 9.68 2.31 -10.73
CA ALA A 120 9.06 3.29 -11.63
C ALA A 120 10.03 3.76 -12.73
N GLN A 121 11.29 4.07 -12.36
CA GLN A 121 12.33 4.44 -13.32
C GLN A 121 12.53 3.35 -14.38
N TRP A 122 12.64 2.09 -13.94
CA TRP A 122 12.78 0.98 -14.87
C TRP A 122 11.53 0.81 -15.74
N ALA A 123 10.33 0.86 -15.14
CA ALA A 123 9.07 0.69 -15.87
C ALA A 123 8.91 1.71 -16.99
N PHE A 124 9.30 2.96 -16.76
CA PHE A 124 9.27 4.00 -17.78
C PHE A 124 10.30 3.79 -18.93
N THR A 125 11.36 3.00 -18.71
CA THR A 125 12.23 2.57 -19.82
C THR A 125 11.57 1.52 -20.72
N GLN A 126 10.44 0.95 -20.29
CA GLN A 126 9.64 -0.02 -21.06
C GLN A 126 8.44 0.65 -21.76
N GLU A 127 8.57 1.93 -22.10
CA GLU A 127 7.56 2.73 -22.82
C GLU A 127 6.22 2.90 -22.07
N LEU A 128 6.19 2.67 -20.74
CA LEU A 128 5.02 2.94 -19.93
C LEU A 128 4.82 4.47 -19.82
N GLU A 129 3.61 4.96 -20.14
CA GLU A 129 3.31 6.39 -20.14
C GLU A 129 2.99 6.91 -18.73
N GLU A 130 2.32 6.11 -17.92
CA GLU A 130 1.95 6.43 -16.54
C GLU A 130 1.74 5.15 -15.71
N LEU A 131 1.85 5.28 -14.39
CA LEU A 131 1.50 4.24 -13.43
C LEU A 131 0.75 4.85 -12.25
N PHE A 132 0.05 4.00 -11.52
CA PHE A 132 -0.82 4.42 -10.42
C PHE A 132 -0.40 3.78 -9.10
N ALA A 133 -0.78 4.42 -8.00
CA ALA A 133 -0.85 3.80 -6.69
C ALA A 133 -2.25 4.03 -6.12
N VAL A 134 -2.90 2.98 -5.64
CA VAL A 134 -4.19 3.09 -4.96
C VAL A 134 -3.99 2.93 -3.46
N VAL A 135 -4.46 3.91 -2.71
CA VAL A 135 -4.17 4.03 -1.28
C VAL A 135 -5.48 4.10 -0.49
N ARG A 136 -5.64 3.26 0.52
CA ARG A 136 -6.81 3.33 1.41
C ARG A 136 -6.81 4.65 2.18
N PRO A 137 -7.97 5.32 2.30
CA PRO A 137 -8.12 6.49 3.16
C PRO A 137 -7.61 6.18 4.57
N GLY A 138 -6.86 7.13 5.16
CA GLY A 138 -6.22 6.96 6.46
C GLY A 138 -4.84 6.29 6.43
N ASN A 139 -4.40 5.69 5.32
CA ASN A 139 -3.01 5.21 5.19
C ASN A 139 -2.04 6.36 4.85
N GLN A 140 -1.82 7.23 5.83
CA GLN A 140 -0.97 8.43 5.68
C GLN A 140 0.47 8.08 5.28
N ARG A 141 0.98 6.91 5.70
CA ARG A 141 2.33 6.45 5.33
C ARG A 141 2.43 6.16 3.84
N ALA A 142 1.47 5.42 3.28
CA ALA A 142 1.45 5.14 1.84
C ALA A 142 1.27 6.43 1.03
N ALA A 143 0.33 7.30 1.41
CA ALA A 143 0.14 8.60 0.77
C ALA A 143 1.41 9.48 0.80
N ALA A 144 2.19 9.42 1.89
CA ALA A 144 3.46 10.13 1.98
C ALA A 144 4.54 9.56 1.04
N VAL A 145 4.59 8.23 0.86
CA VAL A 145 5.51 7.59 -0.11
C VAL A 145 5.13 7.97 -1.53
N ALA A 146 3.84 7.94 -1.90
CA ALA A 146 3.36 8.37 -3.20
C ALA A 146 3.82 9.81 -3.51
N ARG A 147 3.52 10.76 -2.60
CA ARG A 147 3.92 12.17 -2.77
C ARG A 147 5.43 12.39 -2.87
N ARG A 148 6.25 11.66 -2.07
CA ARG A 148 7.72 11.76 -2.15
C ARG A 148 8.29 11.23 -3.45
N ASN A 149 7.58 10.37 -4.15
CA ASN A 149 7.93 9.92 -5.50
C ASN A 149 7.43 10.87 -6.60
N GLY A 150 6.77 11.97 -6.27
CA GLY A 150 6.23 12.91 -7.23
C GLY A 150 4.85 12.54 -7.76
N MET A 151 4.20 11.54 -7.17
CA MET A 151 2.86 11.13 -7.62
C MET A 151 1.83 12.22 -7.32
N GLU A 152 1.03 12.55 -8.33
CA GLU A 152 -0.10 13.48 -8.26
C GLU A 152 -1.33 12.75 -7.74
N TRP A 153 -2.05 13.32 -6.75
CA TRP A 153 -3.37 12.84 -6.38
C TRP A 153 -4.40 13.22 -7.47
N VAL A 154 -5.06 12.25 -8.06
CA VAL A 154 -5.98 12.44 -9.18
C VAL A 154 -7.45 12.19 -8.83
N GLY A 155 -7.74 11.85 -7.60
CA GLY A 155 -9.12 11.66 -7.12
C GLY A 155 -9.30 10.40 -6.28
N GLU A 156 -10.57 10.02 -6.12
CA GLU A 156 -10.97 8.81 -5.42
C GLU A 156 -11.76 7.89 -6.37
N THR A 157 -11.71 6.60 -6.11
CA THR A 157 -12.43 5.60 -6.89
C THR A 157 -12.96 4.48 -5.99
N ASP A 158 -14.08 3.90 -6.36
CA ASP A 158 -14.67 2.69 -5.78
C ASP A 158 -14.58 1.47 -6.71
N LYS A 159 -13.89 1.61 -7.85
CA LYS A 159 -13.78 0.56 -8.86
C LYS A 159 -13.04 -0.69 -8.38
N TYR A 160 -12.14 -0.53 -7.40
CA TYR A 160 -11.22 -1.59 -7.02
C TYR A 160 -11.59 -2.17 -5.64
N PHE A 161 -11.65 -3.47 -5.55
CA PHE A 161 -11.80 -4.22 -4.29
C PHE A 161 -13.05 -3.89 -3.46
N GLY A 162 -14.05 -3.17 -4.04
CA GLY A 162 -15.22 -2.72 -3.30
C GLY A 162 -14.92 -1.71 -2.19
N LEU A 163 -13.83 -0.97 -2.32
CA LEU A 163 -13.36 0.03 -1.37
C LEU A 163 -13.26 1.40 -2.03
N THR A 164 -13.54 2.47 -1.28
CA THR A 164 -13.13 3.81 -1.70
C THR A 164 -11.62 3.94 -1.53
N LEU A 165 -10.91 4.24 -2.61
CA LEU A 165 -9.46 4.35 -2.65
C LEU A 165 -9.03 5.70 -3.21
N GLN A 166 -7.97 6.28 -2.65
CA GLN A 166 -7.29 7.45 -3.20
C GLN A 166 -6.36 7.01 -4.31
N VAL A 167 -6.48 7.65 -5.47
CA VAL A 167 -5.67 7.35 -6.66
C VAL A 167 -4.56 8.39 -6.81
N TYR A 168 -3.34 7.91 -6.89
CA TYR A 168 -2.15 8.69 -7.19
C TYR A 168 -1.59 8.23 -8.52
N ARG A 169 -1.19 9.17 -9.38
CA ARG A 169 -0.63 8.95 -10.71
C ARG A 169 0.81 9.43 -10.76
N LEU A 170 1.66 8.70 -11.47
CA LEU A 170 3.05 9.08 -11.76
C LEU A 170 3.30 8.99 -13.26
N ARG A 171 3.94 10.00 -13.80
CA ARG A 171 4.44 10.06 -15.17
C ARG A 171 5.96 10.21 -15.20
N PRO A 172 6.64 9.89 -16.30
CA PRO A 172 8.10 10.05 -16.41
C PRO A 172 8.60 11.45 -16.03
N ALA A 173 7.87 12.50 -16.44
CA ALA A 173 8.22 13.89 -16.14
C ALA A 173 8.22 14.23 -14.64
N ASP A 174 7.36 13.57 -13.86
CA ASP A 174 7.21 13.82 -12.42
C ASP A 174 8.39 13.24 -11.62
N LEU A 175 9.02 12.15 -12.10
CA LEU A 175 10.23 11.59 -11.51
C LEU A 175 11.45 12.50 -11.61
N VAL A 176 11.57 13.26 -12.68
CA VAL A 176 12.72 14.15 -12.93
C VAL A 176 12.70 15.36 -11.99
N GLY A 177 11.49 15.86 -11.65
CA GLY A 177 11.31 17.03 -10.79
C GLY A 177 11.70 16.82 -9.31
N THR A 178 11.79 15.58 -8.84
CA THR A 178 12.04 15.28 -7.42
C THR A 178 13.52 15.08 -7.06
N ALA A 179 14.42 15.04 -8.04
CA ALA A 179 15.87 14.87 -7.80
C ALA A 179 16.57 16.11 -7.22
N GLY A 180 15.87 17.24 -7.06
CA GLY A 180 16.46 18.53 -6.65
C GLY A 180 15.70 19.34 -5.61
N GLN A 181 14.61 18.82 -5.01
CA GLN A 181 13.94 19.56 -3.94
C GLN A 181 14.53 19.16 -2.57
N PRO A 182 15.20 20.11 -1.87
CA PRO A 182 15.48 19.93 -0.46
C PRO A 182 14.14 19.77 0.29
N ALA A 183 14.13 18.94 1.33
CA ALA A 183 12.97 18.77 2.21
C ALA A 183 12.40 20.15 2.57
N PRO A 184 11.06 20.33 2.56
CA PRO A 184 10.49 21.61 2.96
C PRO A 184 10.94 21.90 4.38
N THR A 185 11.76 22.92 4.53
CA THR A 185 12.09 23.50 5.83
C THR A 185 10.77 23.93 6.46
N SER A 186 10.44 23.33 7.58
CA SER A 186 9.31 23.70 8.43
C SER A 186 9.44 25.18 8.79
N SER A 187 8.88 26.06 7.98
CA SER A 187 8.62 27.44 8.39
C SER A 187 7.40 27.40 9.28
N VAL A 188 7.64 27.46 10.57
CA VAL A 188 6.65 27.80 11.59
C VAL A 188 5.98 29.11 11.13
N ARG A 189 4.72 29.02 10.73
CA ARG A 189 3.88 30.22 10.57
C ARG A 189 3.47 30.66 11.98
N PRO A 190 3.70 31.93 12.33
CA PRO A 190 3.13 32.46 13.55
C PRO A 190 1.62 32.65 13.37
N ASP A 191 0.89 32.20 14.37
CA ASP A 191 -0.44 32.58 14.82
C ASP A 191 -1.52 32.83 13.74
N GLN A 192 -2.30 31.81 13.45
CA GLN A 192 -3.70 32.00 13.07
C GLN A 192 -4.59 31.47 14.21
N PRO A 193 -5.63 32.23 14.62
CA PRO A 193 -6.55 31.79 15.67
C PRO A 193 -7.29 30.53 15.18
N GLN A 194 -7.28 29.50 16.02
CA GLN A 194 -8.07 28.28 15.80
C GLN A 194 -9.56 28.66 15.80
N PRO A 195 -10.35 28.14 14.86
CA PRO A 195 -11.80 28.17 15.01
C PRO A 195 -12.21 27.28 16.20
N ASP A 196 -13.14 27.79 17.00
CA ASP A 196 -13.70 27.16 18.18
C ASP A 196 -14.06 25.67 17.93
N GLN A 197 -13.47 24.79 18.73
CA GLN A 197 -13.90 23.41 18.79
C GLN A 197 -15.25 23.35 19.51
N PRO A 198 -16.26 22.64 18.99
CA PRO A 198 -17.49 22.40 19.75
C PRO A 198 -17.15 21.57 20.99
N GLN A 199 -17.58 22.05 22.14
CA GLN A 199 -17.48 21.33 23.41
C GLN A 199 -18.27 20.01 23.33
N PRO A 200 -17.78 18.93 23.93
CA PRO A 200 -18.54 17.70 24.03
C PRO A 200 -19.81 17.94 24.87
N ASP A 201 -20.94 17.54 24.34
CA ASP A 201 -22.25 17.58 25.00
C ASP A 201 -22.20 16.89 26.37
N GLN A 202 -22.67 17.60 27.36
CA GLN A 202 -22.92 17.04 28.69
C GLN A 202 -24.13 16.08 28.60
N PRO A 203 -24.13 14.96 29.32
CA PRO A 203 -25.25 14.02 29.31
C PRO A 203 -26.48 14.68 29.91
N GLN A 204 -27.56 14.71 29.13
CA GLN A 204 -28.90 15.10 29.61
C GLN A 204 -29.45 14.01 30.54
N PRO A 205 -30.16 14.38 31.60
CA PRO A 205 -30.80 13.41 32.46
C PRO A 205 -31.97 12.70 31.78
N ASP A 206 -32.10 11.40 32.09
CA ASP A 206 -33.11 10.45 31.60
C ASP A 206 -34.52 11.01 31.55
N GLN A 207 -35.13 11.01 30.36
CA GLN A 207 -36.58 11.12 30.20
C GLN A 207 -37.18 9.70 30.18
N PRO A 208 -38.30 9.44 30.91
CA PRO A 208 -38.93 8.14 30.90
C PRO A 208 -39.54 7.82 29.53
N GLN A 209 -39.21 6.64 29.01
CA GLN A 209 -39.79 6.11 27.76
C GLN A 209 -41.27 5.69 27.99
N PRO A 210 -42.16 5.98 27.04
CA PRO A 210 -43.52 5.45 27.06
C PRO A 210 -43.52 3.95 26.72
N ASP A 211 -44.36 3.20 27.48
CA ASP A 211 -44.63 1.77 27.33
C ASP A 211 -44.86 1.32 25.88
N GLN A 212 -44.03 0.41 25.43
CA GLN A 212 -44.30 -0.34 24.17
C GLN A 212 -45.04 -1.64 24.46
N PRO A 213 -46.12 -1.97 23.72
CA PRO A 213 -46.86 -3.21 23.91
C PRO A 213 -46.03 -4.42 23.42
N ARG A 214 -46.06 -5.49 24.24
CA ARG A 214 -45.41 -6.78 23.96
C ARG A 214 -45.99 -7.44 22.69
N PRO A 215 -45.14 -7.99 21.82
CA PRO A 215 -45.61 -8.83 20.72
C PRO A 215 -46.09 -10.18 21.21
N THR A 216 -47.28 -10.55 20.81
CA THR A 216 -47.96 -11.85 20.99
C THR A 216 -47.13 -12.97 20.34
N GLN A 217 -46.80 -14.00 21.10
CA GLN A 217 -46.27 -15.25 20.58
C GLN A 217 -47.34 -15.99 19.78
N THR A 218 -47.11 -16.18 18.50
CA THR A 218 -47.85 -17.17 17.70
C THR A 218 -46.98 -18.43 17.57
N ARG A 219 -47.39 -19.50 18.22
CA ARG A 219 -46.89 -20.89 17.99
C ARG A 219 -47.42 -21.37 16.64
N HIS A 220 -46.57 -21.86 15.81
CA HIS A 220 -46.78 -22.97 14.84
C HIS A 220 -45.39 -23.58 14.68
N GLY A 221 -45.09 -24.79 14.97
CA GLY A 221 -45.73 -26.08 14.71
C GLY A 221 -45.27 -26.59 13.32
N TRP A 222 -44.35 -27.44 13.31
CA TRP A 222 -43.72 -28.49 12.49
C TRP A 222 -42.28 -28.22 12.10
#